data_51a6ddddbacfd0838ee7582c14368762
#
_entry.id   51a6ddddbacfd0838ee7582c14368762
#
_cell.length_a   1.000
_cell.length_b   1.000
_cell.length_c   1.000
_cell.angle_alpha   90.00
_cell.angle_beta   90.00
_cell.angle_gamma   90.00
#
_symmetry.space_group_name_H-M   'P 1'
#
loop_
_entity.id
_entity.type
_entity.pdbx_description
1 polymer ?
#
loop_
_entity_poly.entity_id
_entity_poly.type
_entity_poly.pdbx_seq_one_letter_code
_entity_poly.pdbx_strand_id
1 'polypeptide(L)'
;MICENEQGLAFDELTENIWGPLRTQRYPISGTIELTERCNYACVHCYINQPAGSPTARQAELTTAEVKHILDQLVDAGCLFLLMTGGEPLIRPDFGEIFRYAREKGLLVTLFTNGSMLTPEIAAMLVEYGLRGIEISIYGATAQTHERLTRTPGSFERCLRGIQTALDYHLPLSLKTFVLSLNQQELPQMRAFAAEQGLNFRYDSLLWPRLDGKGSLQNPLQLNLGEMIRLDVEDPERLGAWKDVISERKDLLADKEHVFSCGAAYHAFHIDAHGNLSPCAMVRNPCYNLLDITFPEAWEKLAQIRTLKRQKRVECLDCTSFLLCNQCPAWSQAMLDDLETPVPFLCELTRQRVQAIEQAV
;
A
#
# COMPACT_ATOMS: atom_id res chain seq x y z
N MET A 1 -30.39 -18.72 23.43
CA MET A 1 -29.95 -19.88 22.65
C MET A 1 -28.52 -19.56 22.25
N ILE A 2 -27.54 -20.01 23.03
CA ILE A 2 -26.11 -19.82 22.75
C ILE A 2 -25.77 -20.92 21.74
N CYS A 3 -25.34 -20.55 20.54
CA CYS A 3 -24.81 -21.50 19.56
C CYS A 3 -23.46 -22.02 20.07
N GLU A 4 -23.47 -23.13 20.76
CA GLU A 4 -22.29 -23.94 21.04
C GLU A 4 -21.96 -24.70 19.74
N ASN A 5 -21.09 -24.12 18.91
CA ASN A 5 -20.22 -24.74 17.89
C ASN A 5 -19.67 -23.65 16.96
N GLU A 6 -18.93 -22.69 17.51
CA GLU A 6 -18.04 -21.86 16.72
C GLU A 6 -16.63 -22.45 16.81
N GLN A 7 -16.37 -23.51 16.05
CA GLN A 7 -15.03 -23.70 15.52
C GLN A 7 -14.85 -22.63 14.44
N GLY A 8 -14.46 -21.43 14.86
CA GLY A 8 -14.04 -20.40 13.93
C GLY A 8 -12.89 -20.96 13.12
N LEU A 9 -13.03 -20.98 11.79
CA LEU A 9 -11.90 -21.26 10.89
C LEU A 9 -10.78 -20.30 11.29
N ALA A 10 -9.58 -20.82 11.56
CA ALA A 10 -8.43 -19.98 11.78
C ALA A 10 -8.27 -19.06 10.56
N PHE A 11 -7.91 -17.80 10.80
CA PHE A 11 -7.80 -16.81 9.71
C PHE A 11 -6.89 -17.31 8.58
N ASP A 12 -5.83 -18.06 8.91
CA ASP A 12 -4.91 -18.68 7.95
C ASP A 12 -5.62 -19.73 7.09
N GLU A 13 -6.46 -20.56 7.69
CA GLU A 13 -7.24 -21.59 6.99
C GLU A 13 -8.33 -20.98 6.08
N LEU A 14 -8.98 -19.91 6.52
CA LEU A 14 -9.90 -19.13 5.70
C LEU A 14 -9.15 -18.47 4.53
N THR A 15 -7.96 -17.95 4.78
CA THR A 15 -7.11 -17.28 3.79
C THR A 15 -6.64 -18.28 2.72
N GLU A 16 -6.19 -19.48 3.10
CA GLU A 16 -5.80 -20.53 2.16
C GLU A 16 -6.98 -21.02 1.31
N ASN A 17 -8.15 -21.20 1.92
CA ASN A 17 -9.37 -21.62 1.22
C ASN A 17 -9.85 -20.58 0.20
N ILE A 18 -9.66 -19.29 0.47
CA ILE A 18 -9.98 -18.20 -0.46
C ILE A 18 -8.90 -18.07 -1.55
N TRP A 19 -7.62 -18.03 -1.16
CA TRP A 19 -6.52 -17.75 -2.09
C TRP A 19 -6.12 -18.95 -2.95
N GLY A 20 -6.33 -20.19 -2.49
CA GLY A 20 -6.01 -21.39 -3.25
C GLY A 20 -6.68 -21.41 -4.64
N PRO A 21 -8.02 -21.32 -4.74
CA PRO A 21 -8.73 -21.25 -6.01
C PRO A 21 -8.40 -20.00 -6.83
N LEU A 22 -8.14 -18.87 -6.18
CA LEU A 22 -7.87 -17.59 -6.84
C LEU A 22 -6.47 -17.52 -7.47
N ARG A 23 -5.55 -18.42 -7.13
CA ARG A 23 -4.22 -18.49 -7.76
C ARG A 23 -4.28 -18.81 -9.25
N THR A 24 -5.35 -19.48 -9.71
CA THR A 24 -5.52 -19.93 -11.09
C THR A 24 -6.56 -19.13 -11.89
N GLN A 25 -7.31 -18.24 -11.25
CA GLN A 25 -8.35 -17.46 -11.87
C GLN A 25 -8.16 -15.96 -11.60
N ARG A 26 -8.40 -15.15 -12.63
CA ARG A 26 -8.41 -13.70 -12.52
C ARG A 26 -9.70 -13.27 -11.80
N TYR A 27 -9.56 -12.63 -10.63
CA TYR A 27 -10.69 -12.26 -9.79
C TYR A 27 -10.40 -11.00 -8.95
N PRO A 28 -11.26 -9.98 -8.90
CA PRO A 28 -10.98 -8.70 -8.25
C PRO A 28 -11.20 -8.75 -6.73
N ILE A 29 -10.56 -9.70 -6.03
CA ILE A 29 -10.81 -9.94 -4.59
C ILE A 29 -10.37 -8.79 -3.69
N SER A 30 -9.35 -8.00 -4.11
CA SER A 30 -8.73 -6.97 -3.29
C SER A 30 -8.60 -5.66 -4.05
N GLY A 31 -9.10 -4.58 -3.48
CA GLY A 31 -9.03 -3.24 -4.06
C GLY A 31 -8.42 -2.20 -3.15
N THR A 32 -7.88 -1.16 -3.76
CA THR A 32 -7.51 0.08 -3.08
C THR A 32 -8.37 1.20 -3.65
N ILE A 33 -8.95 2.03 -2.79
CA ILE A 33 -9.64 3.25 -3.18
C ILE A 33 -9.02 4.46 -2.48
N GLU A 34 -8.59 5.45 -3.28
CA GLU A 34 -8.22 6.77 -2.78
C GLU A 34 -9.50 7.60 -2.66
N LEU A 35 -9.94 7.90 -1.44
CA LEU A 35 -11.15 8.68 -1.22
C LEU A 35 -10.95 10.16 -1.56
N THR A 36 -9.71 10.65 -1.49
CA THR A 36 -9.31 12.04 -1.75
C THR A 36 -7.82 12.10 -2.06
N GLU A 37 -7.40 13.05 -2.87
CA GLU A 37 -5.98 13.42 -2.99
C GLU A 37 -5.56 14.47 -1.97
N ARG A 38 -6.53 15.14 -1.32
CA ARG A 38 -6.26 16.17 -0.33
C ARG A 38 -5.70 15.59 0.96
N CYS A 39 -4.75 16.30 1.55
CA CYS A 39 -4.14 15.94 2.81
C CYS A 39 -3.89 17.18 3.67
N ASN A 40 -4.05 17.04 4.98
CA ASN A 40 -3.70 18.06 5.96
C ASN A 40 -2.20 18.06 6.33
N TYR A 41 -1.41 17.18 5.71
CA TYR A 41 0.06 17.17 5.76
C TYR A 41 0.63 17.48 4.36
N ALA A 42 1.90 17.89 4.32
CA ALA A 42 2.62 18.20 3.08
C ALA A 42 3.93 17.40 2.98
N CYS A 43 3.86 16.10 3.24
CA CYS A 43 5.00 15.20 3.36
C CYS A 43 5.97 15.29 2.17
N VAL A 44 7.27 15.41 2.46
CA VAL A 44 8.32 15.58 1.43
C VAL A 44 8.47 14.39 0.48
N HIS A 45 8.00 13.21 0.88
CA HIS A 45 8.06 11.95 0.13
C HIS A 45 6.71 11.52 -0.47
N CYS A 46 5.67 12.36 -0.33
CA CYS A 46 4.33 12.01 -0.78
C CYS A 46 4.24 11.92 -2.31
N TYR A 47 3.55 10.89 -2.82
CA TYR A 47 3.40 10.66 -4.25
C TYR A 47 2.18 11.38 -4.87
N ILE A 48 1.16 11.80 -4.05
CA ILE A 48 -0.08 12.43 -4.54
C ILE A 48 -0.40 13.81 -3.95
N ASN A 49 0.18 14.24 -2.94
CA ASN A 49 -0.02 15.41 -2.09
C ASN A 49 -0.75 16.63 -2.71
N GLN A 50 -2.06 16.76 -2.42
CA GLN A 50 -2.84 17.98 -2.66
C GLN A 50 -3.19 18.65 -1.32
N PRO A 51 -3.11 20.00 -1.21
CA PRO A 51 -3.46 20.69 0.03
C PRO A 51 -4.91 20.43 0.44
N ALA A 52 -5.16 20.31 1.75
CA ALA A 52 -6.48 20.08 2.33
C ALA A 52 -7.54 21.08 1.84
N GLY A 53 -7.15 22.35 1.69
CA GLY A 53 -8.01 23.44 1.25
C GLY A 53 -8.10 23.63 -0.26
N SER A 54 -7.56 22.73 -1.10
CA SER A 54 -7.64 22.85 -2.56
C SER A 54 -9.07 22.75 -3.07
N PRO A 55 -9.69 23.84 -3.59
CA PRO A 55 -11.05 23.80 -4.11
C PRO A 55 -11.14 22.92 -5.38
N THR A 56 -10.13 22.97 -6.23
CA THR A 56 -10.06 22.20 -7.47
C THR A 56 -10.00 20.71 -7.20
N ALA A 57 -9.14 20.26 -6.27
CA ALA A 57 -9.07 18.86 -5.87
C ALA A 57 -10.41 18.41 -5.28
N ARG A 58 -11.03 19.23 -4.41
CA ARG A 58 -12.33 18.92 -3.81
C ARG A 58 -13.47 18.80 -4.83
N GLN A 59 -13.48 19.63 -5.85
CA GLN A 59 -14.51 19.58 -6.90
C GLN A 59 -14.36 18.38 -7.82
N ALA A 60 -13.15 17.88 -7.98
CA ALA A 60 -12.84 16.74 -8.82
C ALA A 60 -13.04 15.38 -8.11
N GLU A 61 -13.20 15.38 -6.78
CA GLU A 61 -13.44 14.16 -6.01
C GLU A 61 -14.82 13.57 -6.28
N LEU A 62 -14.90 12.25 -6.26
CA LEU A 62 -16.18 11.53 -6.27
C LEU A 62 -17.09 12.01 -5.14
N THR A 63 -18.38 12.22 -5.45
CA THR A 63 -19.41 12.46 -4.45
C THR A 63 -19.66 11.19 -3.62
N THR A 64 -20.30 11.33 -2.46
CA THR A 64 -20.70 10.20 -1.63
C THR A 64 -21.55 9.18 -2.40
N ALA A 65 -22.47 9.66 -3.25
CA ALA A 65 -23.33 8.80 -4.06
C ALA A 65 -22.55 8.01 -5.11
N GLU A 66 -21.59 8.64 -5.77
CA GLU A 66 -20.72 7.98 -6.75
C GLU A 66 -19.82 6.94 -6.09
N VAL A 67 -19.23 7.26 -4.91
CA VAL A 67 -18.43 6.29 -4.15
C VAL A 67 -19.30 5.07 -3.78
N LYS A 68 -20.52 5.28 -3.26
CA LYS A 68 -21.45 4.17 -2.93
C LYS A 68 -21.81 3.34 -4.15
N HIS A 69 -22.07 3.97 -5.28
CA HIS A 69 -22.34 3.26 -6.54
C HIS A 69 -21.15 2.40 -6.98
N ILE A 70 -19.92 2.91 -6.84
CA ILE A 70 -18.71 2.12 -7.11
C ILE A 70 -18.61 0.95 -6.12
N LEU A 71 -18.84 1.17 -4.83
CA LEU A 71 -18.80 0.12 -3.81
C LEU A 71 -19.79 -1.00 -4.10
N ASP A 72 -21.02 -0.68 -4.57
CA ASP A 72 -22.00 -1.69 -5.00
C ASP A 72 -21.45 -2.57 -6.12
N GLN A 73 -20.87 -1.94 -7.16
CA GLN A 73 -20.27 -2.68 -8.27
C GLN A 73 -19.09 -3.56 -7.83
N LEU A 74 -18.29 -3.11 -6.86
CA LEU A 74 -17.16 -3.90 -6.32
C LEU A 74 -17.67 -5.15 -5.61
N VAL A 75 -18.73 -5.01 -4.80
CA VAL A 75 -19.34 -6.14 -4.08
C VAL A 75 -19.97 -7.12 -5.06
N ASP A 76 -20.71 -6.63 -6.04
CA ASP A 76 -21.32 -7.47 -7.08
C ASP A 76 -20.28 -8.23 -7.91
N ALA A 77 -19.07 -7.65 -8.10
CA ALA A 77 -17.95 -8.30 -8.75
C ALA A 77 -17.16 -9.25 -7.81
N GLY A 78 -17.53 -9.35 -6.54
CA GLY A 78 -16.95 -10.23 -5.55
C GLY A 78 -15.71 -9.68 -4.84
N CYS A 79 -15.47 -8.38 -4.86
CA CYS A 79 -14.43 -7.77 -4.02
C CYS A 79 -14.76 -7.99 -2.55
N LEU A 80 -13.77 -8.44 -1.78
CA LEU A 80 -13.91 -8.69 -0.35
C LEU A 80 -13.04 -7.73 0.49
N PHE A 81 -11.79 -7.52 0.07
CA PHE A 81 -10.83 -6.71 0.81
C PHE A 81 -10.70 -5.33 0.17
N LEU A 82 -10.98 -4.28 0.94
CA LEU A 82 -10.87 -2.91 0.45
C LEU A 82 -9.95 -2.08 1.35
N LEU A 83 -8.88 -1.55 0.76
CA LEU A 83 -8.06 -0.54 1.40
C LEU A 83 -8.63 0.86 1.10
N MET A 84 -9.08 1.57 2.12
CA MET A 84 -9.42 2.98 2.03
C MET A 84 -8.20 3.83 2.38
N THR A 85 -7.81 4.70 1.46
CA THR A 85 -6.64 5.56 1.56
C THR A 85 -6.85 6.87 0.81
N GLY A 86 -5.78 7.52 0.43
CA GLY A 86 -5.77 8.76 -0.36
C GLY A 86 -4.65 9.68 0.09
N GLY A 87 -4.89 10.99 0.10
CA GLY A 87 -4.07 11.92 0.85
C GLY A 87 -4.28 11.67 2.35
N GLU A 88 -5.39 12.19 2.91
CA GLU A 88 -5.87 11.81 4.24
C GLU A 88 -7.38 11.51 4.15
N PRO A 89 -7.80 10.27 4.21
CA PRO A 89 -9.21 9.90 4.01
C PRO A 89 -10.14 10.52 5.07
N LEU A 90 -9.66 10.69 6.30
CA LEU A 90 -10.44 11.28 7.41
C LEU A 90 -10.71 12.78 7.27
N ILE A 91 -10.12 13.46 6.25
CA ILE A 91 -10.44 14.85 5.96
C ILE A 91 -11.80 15.01 5.25
N ARG A 92 -12.32 13.94 4.68
CA ARG A 92 -13.65 13.94 4.07
C ARG A 92 -14.72 13.96 5.15
N PRO A 93 -15.65 14.91 5.12
CA PRO A 93 -16.72 15.00 6.11
C PRO A 93 -17.70 13.81 6.03
N ASP A 94 -17.79 13.19 4.86
CA ASP A 94 -18.65 12.04 4.56
C ASP A 94 -17.93 10.67 4.73
N PHE A 95 -16.67 10.65 5.22
CA PHE A 95 -15.92 9.42 5.44
C PHE A 95 -16.71 8.39 6.25
N GLY A 96 -17.34 8.82 7.36
CA GLY A 96 -18.12 7.93 8.22
C GLY A 96 -19.31 7.29 7.50
N GLU A 97 -19.96 8.02 6.59
CA GLU A 97 -21.06 7.51 5.78
C GLU A 97 -20.57 6.48 4.75
N ILE A 98 -19.46 6.77 4.07
CA ILE A 98 -18.83 5.88 3.10
C ILE A 98 -18.35 4.59 3.78
N PHE A 99 -17.67 4.70 4.92
CA PHE A 99 -17.16 3.55 5.66
C PHE A 99 -18.28 2.62 6.12
N ARG A 100 -19.33 3.17 6.77
CA ARG A 100 -20.50 2.40 7.19
C ARG A 100 -21.13 1.65 6.03
N TYR A 101 -21.35 2.34 4.92
CA TYR A 101 -21.93 1.75 3.72
C TYR A 101 -21.08 0.57 3.20
N ALA A 102 -19.76 0.74 3.11
CA ALA A 102 -18.87 -0.34 2.68
C ALA A 102 -18.95 -1.56 3.60
N ARG A 103 -19.00 -1.34 4.93
CA ARG A 103 -19.13 -2.42 5.92
C ARG A 103 -20.48 -3.11 5.87
N GLU A 104 -21.57 -2.38 5.72
CA GLU A 104 -22.94 -2.92 5.54
C GLU A 104 -23.06 -3.78 4.27
N LYS A 105 -22.29 -3.47 3.24
CA LYS A 105 -22.20 -4.28 2.01
C LYS A 105 -21.26 -5.51 2.16
N GLY A 106 -20.63 -5.71 3.29
CA GLY A 106 -19.78 -6.88 3.58
C GLY A 106 -18.29 -6.72 3.25
N LEU A 107 -17.84 -5.56 2.78
CA LEU A 107 -16.42 -5.32 2.50
C LEU A 107 -15.59 -5.33 3.78
N LEU A 108 -14.46 -6.03 3.79
CA LEU A 108 -13.47 -6.03 4.86
C LEU A 108 -12.52 -4.85 4.66
N VAL A 109 -12.78 -3.76 5.38
CA VAL A 109 -12.08 -2.49 5.17
C VAL A 109 -10.85 -2.37 6.03
N THR A 110 -9.71 -2.03 5.41
CA THR A 110 -8.50 -1.53 6.05
C THR A 110 -8.38 -0.03 5.78
N LEU A 111 -7.96 0.74 6.78
CA LEU A 111 -7.79 2.19 6.68
C LEU A 111 -6.31 2.57 6.78
N PHE A 112 -5.80 3.32 5.80
CA PHE A 112 -4.51 4.00 5.91
C PHE A 112 -4.72 5.49 6.19
N THR A 113 -4.09 5.99 7.27
CA THR A 113 -4.24 7.37 7.73
C THR A 113 -2.94 7.90 8.34
N ASN A 114 -2.82 9.21 8.43
CA ASN A 114 -1.77 9.85 9.22
C ASN A 114 -2.14 9.97 10.70
N GLY A 115 -3.33 9.54 11.10
CA GLY A 115 -3.83 9.49 12.46
C GLY A 115 -4.30 10.84 13.03
N SER A 116 -3.95 11.96 12.43
CA SER A 116 -4.17 13.29 13.01
C SER A 116 -5.63 13.72 13.14
N MET A 117 -6.51 13.07 12.37
CA MET A 117 -7.95 13.34 12.35
C MET A 117 -8.78 12.23 13.01
N LEU A 118 -8.12 11.23 13.61
CA LEU A 118 -8.82 10.16 14.31
C LEU A 118 -9.31 10.65 15.68
N THR A 119 -10.61 10.95 15.74
CA THR A 119 -11.30 11.38 16.96
C THR A 119 -11.93 10.17 17.68
N PRO A 120 -12.30 10.32 18.98
CA PRO A 120 -13.06 9.30 19.71
C PRO A 120 -14.35 8.86 19.00
N GLU A 121 -15.07 9.80 18.38
CA GLU A 121 -16.31 9.50 17.66
C GLU A 121 -16.06 8.66 16.41
N ILE A 122 -14.98 8.97 15.65
CA ILE A 122 -14.58 8.17 14.50
C ILE A 122 -14.14 6.79 14.96
N ALA A 123 -13.32 6.70 16.03
CA ALA A 123 -12.85 5.44 16.55
C ALA A 123 -14.01 4.54 17.03
N ALA A 124 -14.98 5.11 17.75
CA ALA A 124 -16.19 4.38 18.17
C ALA A 124 -16.96 3.81 16.97
N MET A 125 -17.17 4.61 15.93
CA MET A 125 -17.82 4.18 14.69
C MET A 125 -17.04 3.07 13.96
N LEU A 126 -15.69 3.17 13.92
CA LEU A 126 -14.84 2.14 13.31
C LEU A 126 -14.94 0.79 14.07
N VAL A 127 -15.06 0.83 15.40
CA VAL A 127 -15.30 -0.37 16.23
C VAL A 127 -16.70 -0.93 15.98
N GLU A 128 -17.73 -0.08 16.04
CA GLU A 128 -19.13 -0.47 15.88
C GLU A 128 -19.36 -1.23 14.55
N TYR A 129 -18.79 -0.75 13.46
CA TYR A 129 -18.95 -1.35 12.13
C TYR A 129 -17.87 -2.37 11.79
N GLY A 130 -16.91 -2.65 12.69
CA GLY A 130 -15.94 -3.72 12.57
C GLY A 130 -14.86 -3.44 11.53
N LEU A 131 -14.01 -2.45 11.79
CA LEU A 131 -12.82 -2.19 10.98
C LEU A 131 -11.88 -3.41 11.01
N ARG A 132 -11.41 -3.87 9.83
CA ARG A 132 -10.47 -4.99 9.73
C ARG A 132 -9.06 -4.62 10.20
N GLY A 133 -8.61 -3.40 9.94
CA GLY A 133 -7.28 -2.92 10.31
C GLY A 133 -7.10 -1.43 10.07
N ILE A 134 -6.27 -0.80 10.88
CA ILE A 134 -5.85 0.59 10.68
C ILE A 134 -4.33 0.67 10.71
N GLU A 135 -3.74 1.33 9.72
CA GLU A 135 -2.31 1.62 9.73
C GLU A 135 -2.08 3.12 9.82
N ILE A 136 -1.41 3.53 10.90
CA ILE A 136 -1.03 4.92 11.11
C ILE A 136 0.43 5.12 10.71
N SER A 137 0.67 6.15 9.90
CA SER A 137 2.02 6.52 9.44
C SER A 137 2.71 7.40 10.48
N ILE A 138 3.87 6.96 11.00
CA ILE A 138 4.74 7.73 11.89
C ILE A 138 6.11 7.93 11.23
N TYR A 139 6.64 9.14 11.20
CA TYR A 139 7.85 9.46 10.43
C TYR A 139 9.03 9.90 11.28
N GLY A 140 8.93 9.78 12.59
CA GLY A 140 10.00 10.08 13.54
C GLY A 140 9.58 9.73 14.97
N ALA A 141 10.55 9.50 15.83
CA ALA A 141 10.35 9.33 17.27
C ALA A 141 10.34 10.69 18.01
N THR A 142 10.67 11.77 17.32
CA THR A 142 10.68 13.15 17.83
C THR A 142 9.81 14.05 16.97
N ALA A 143 9.27 15.12 17.57
CA ALA A 143 8.54 16.14 16.84
C ALA A 143 9.41 16.77 15.73
N GLN A 144 10.71 17.01 16.01
CA GLN A 144 11.63 17.61 15.06
C GLN A 144 11.72 16.80 13.75
N THR A 145 11.93 15.50 13.86
CA THR A 145 12.07 14.61 12.70
C THR A 145 10.74 14.39 11.98
N HIS A 146 9.69 14.09 12.74
CA HIS A 146 8.36 13.86 12.17
C HIS A 146 7.85 15.10 11.41
N GLU A 147 7.94 16.27 12.00
CA GLU A 147 7.43 17.52 11.41
C GLU A 147 8.30 18.02 10.25
N ARG A 148 9.60 17.72 10.27
CA ARG A 148 10.47 17.96 9.13
C ARG A 148 10.04 17.16 7.91
N LEU A 149 9.60 15.91 8.10
CA LEU A 149 9.13 15.05 7.01
C LEU A 149 7.71 15.38 6.57
N THR A 150 6.80 15.66 7.51
CA THR A 150 5.41 16.01 7.19
C THR A 150 5.23 17.47 6.75
N ARG A 151 6.23 18.33 6.94
CA ARG A 151 6.20 19.79 6.72
C ARG A 151 5.00 20.46 7.40
N THR A 152 4.59 19.93 8.54
CA THR A 152 3.37 20.40 9.21
C THR A 152 3.62 20.51 10.72
N PRO A 153 3.77 21.73 11.26
CA PRO A 153 3.96 21.95 12.68
C PRO A 153 2.83 21.33 13.54
N GLY A 154 3.18 20.72 14.66
CA GLY A 154 2.24 20.05 15.57
C GLY A 154 1.70 18.72 15.02
N SER A 155 2.20 18.23 13.87
CA SER A 155 1.74 16.95 13.29
C SER A 155 2.14 15.76 14.15
N PHE A 156 3.27 15.81 14.84
CA PHE A 156 3.72 14.72 15.69
C PHE A 156 2.76 14.47 16.86
N GLU A 157 2.42 15.53 17.58
CA GLU A 157 1.46 15.43 18.70
C GLU A 157 0.08 14.96 18.23
N ARG A 158 -0.38 15.44 17.06
CA ARG A 158 -1.66 14.98 16.48
C ARG A 158 -1.63 13.51 16.10
N CYS A 159 -0.52 13.04 15.53
CA CYS A 159 -0.31 11.62 15.21
C CYS A 159 -0.33 10.76 16.49
N LEU A 160 0.41 11.17 17.54
CA LEU A 160 0.43 10.45 18.82
C LEU A 160 -0.95 10.41 19.48
N ARG A 161 -1.72 11.51 19.43
CA ARG A 161 -3.11 11.50 19.93
C ARG A 161 -3.98 10.51 19.15
N GLY A 162 -3.83 10.44 17.82
CA GLY A 162 -4.55 9.47 17.01
C GLY A 162 -4.17 8.03 17.32
N ILE A 163 -2.87 7.76 17.55
CA ILE A 163 -2.39 6.45 18.01
C ILE A 163 -3.03 6.11 19.36
N GLN A 164 -3.00 7.04 20.32
CA GLN A 164 -3.61 6.83 21.63
C GLN A 164 -5.12 6.57 21.52
N THR A 165 -5.83 7.35 20.71
CA THR A 165 -7.26 7.12 20.44
C THR A 165 -7.49 5.72 19.88
N ALA A 166 -6.69 5.26 18.92
CA ALA A 166 -6.81 3.91 18.38
C ALA A 166 -6.60 2.81 19.42
N LEU A 167 -5.64 3.02 20.34
CA LEU A 167 -5.37 2.12 21.48
C LEU A 167 -6.51 2.10 22.48
N ASP A 168 -7.02 3.28 22.88
CA ASP A 168 -8.11 3.41 23.85
C ASP A 168 -9.41 2.71 23.37
N TYR A 169 -9.63 2.71 22.06
CA TYR A 169 -10.77 2.04 21.43
C TYR A 169 -10.47 0.61 20.94
N HIS A 170 -9.29 0.08 21.25
CA HIS A 170 -8.86 -1.27 20.86
C HIS A 170 -9.00 -1.54 19.34
N LEU A 171 -8.74 -0.54 18.53
CA LEU A 171 -8.71 -0.73 17.07
C LEU A 171 -7.54 -1.67 16.68
N PRO A 172 -7.70 -2.49 15.64
CA PRO A 172 -6.63 -3.37 15.13
C PRO A 172 -5.54 -2.52 14.45
N LEU A 173 -4.70 -1.87 15.29
CA LEU A 173 -3.71 -0.88 14.90
C LEU A 173 -2.36 -1.51 14.55
N SER A 174 -1.78 -1.04 13.47
CA SER A 174 -0.37 -1.22 13.13
C SER A 174 0.27 0.15 12.81
N LEU A 175 1.56 0.29 13.05
CA LEU A 175 2.31 1.48 12.68
C LEU A 175 3.19 1.21 11.46
N LYS A 176 3.36 2.24 10.62
CA LYS A 176 4.23 2.15 9.45
C LYS A 176 5.06 3.40 9.24
N THR A 177 6.20 3.23 8.55
CA THR A 177 7.03 4.36 8.11
C THR A 177 7.73 4.07 6.78
N PHE A 178 8.10 5.14 6.06
CA PHE A 178 9.21 5.09 5.11
C PHE A 178 10.49 5.48 5.83
N VAL A 179 11.51 4.63 5.73
CA VAL A 179 12.85 4.95 6.26
C VAL A 179 13.62 5.72 5.19
N LEU A 180 13.94 6.95 5.52
CA LEU A 180 14.53 7.95 4.65
C LEU A 180 15.83 8.49 5.30
N SER A 181 16.66 9.18 4.54
CA SER A 181 17.88 9.81 5.04
C SER A 181 17.62 10.74 6.24
N LEU A 182 16.41 11.26 6.40
CA LEU A 182 16.03 12.19 7.47
C LEU A 182 15.62 11.51 8.77
N ASN A 183 15.17 10.26 8.76
CA ASN A 183 14.64 9.58 9.94
C ASN A 183 15.26 8.21 10.23
N GLN A 184 16.17 7.71 9.41
CA GLN A 184 16.80 6.41 9.63
C GLN A 184 17.44 6.25 11.01
N GLN A 185 17.94 7.34 11.58
CA GLN A 185 18.59 7.32 12.92
C GLN A 185 17.58 7.12 14.06
N GLU A 186 16.29 7.44 13.82
CA GLU A 186 15.21 7.27 14.79
C GLU A 186 14.40 5.99 14.59
N LEU A 187 14.77 5.14 13.61
CA LEU A 187 14.09 3.87 13.36
C LEU A 187 14.06 2.95 14.58
N PRO A 188 15.18 2.76 15.34
CA PRO A 188 15.16 1.94 16.55
C PRO A 188 14.17 2.45 17.61
N GLN A 189 14.06 3.77 17.79
CA GLN A 189 13.15 4.39 18.73
C GLN A 189 11.69 4.23 18.29
N MET A 190 11.38 4.38 16.99
CA MET A 190 10.03 4.13 16.46
C MET A 190 9.60 2.66 16.66
N ARG A 191 10.54 1.71 16.45
CA ARG A 191 10.29 0.28 16.71
C ARG A 191 10.05 0.00 18.19
N ALA A 192 10.89 0.57 19.07
CA ALA A 192 10.74 0.42 20.50
C ALA A 192 9.38 0.96 20.97
N PHE A 193 8.97 2.14 20.50
CA PHE A 193 7.66 2.72 20.78
C PHE A 193 6.52 1.77 20.37
N ALA A 194 6.57 1.21 19.17
CA ALA A 194 5.54 0.27 18.72
C ALA A 194 5.53 -1.01 19.58
N ALA A 195 6.69 -1.57 19.89
CA ALA A 195 6.83 -2.76 20.72
C ALA A 195 6.32 -2.54 22.17
N GLU A 196 6.59 -1.38 22.78
CA GLU A 196 6.08 -1.00 24.11
C GLU A 196 4.54 -0.95 24.13
N GLN A 197 3.91 -0.61 23.00
CA GLN A 197 2.46 -0.59 22.84
C GLN A 197 1.89 -1.94 22.37
N GLY A 198 2.72 -2.97 22.14
CA GLY A 198 2.29 -4.26 21.60
C GLY A 198 1.80 -4.19 20.16
N LEU A 199 2.28 -3.23 19.38
CA LEU A 199 1.85 -2.98 18.00
C LEU A 199 2.80 -3.57 16.97
N ASN A 200 2.24 -4.06 15.89
CA ASN A 200 3.02 -4.36 14.70
C ASN A 200 3.60 -3.07 14.10
N PHE A 201 4.87 -3.13 13.70
CA PHE A 201 5.56 -2.03 13.05
C PHE A 201 6.20 -2.52 11.75
N ARG A 202 5.86 -1.88 10.64
CA ARG A 202 6.51 -2.16 9.36
C ARG A 202 7.15 -0.93 8.76
N TYR A 203 8.19 -1.13 7.96
CA TYR A 203 8.84 -0.05 7.25
C TYR A 203 9.29 -0.46 5.85
N ASP A 204 9.29 0.53 4.95
CA ASP A 204 9.88 0.44 3.63
C ASP A 204 11.06 1.39 3.51
N SER A 205 12.14 0.93 2.89
CA SER A 205 13.34 1.74 2.63
C SER A 205 13.46 2.20 1.18
N LEU A 206 12.55 1.74 0.31
CA LEU A 206 12.53 2.08 -1.11
C LEU A 206 11.42 3.10 -1.37
N LEU A 207 11.81 4.34 -1.68
CA LEU A 207 10.88 5.43 -1.93
C LEU A 207 10.36 5.40 -3.37
N TRP A 208 9.06 5.26 -3.52
CA TRP A 208 8.41 5.25 -4.81
C TRP A 208 8.51 6.61 -5.54
N PRO A 209 8.65 6.61 -6.88
CA PRO A 209 8.58 7.81 -7.68
C PRO A 209 7.22 8.52 -7.51
N ARG A 210 7.23 9.85 -7.66
CA ARG A 210 5.99 10.62 -7.65
C ARG A 210 5.19 10.36 -8.93
N LEU A 211 3.87 10.34 -8.82
CA LEU A 211 2.97 10.14 -9.96
C LEU A 211 2.99 11.30 -10.97
N ASP A 212 3.41 12.49 -10.53
CA ASP A 212 3.55 13.68 -11.41
C ASP A 212 4.89 13.70 -12.17
N GLY A 213 5.67 12.62 -12.11
CA GLY A 213 6.99 12.53 -12.75
C GLY A 213 8.08 13.40 -12.11
N LYS A 214 7.76 14.16 -11.05
CA LYS A 214 8.70 15.05 -10.36
C LYS A 214 9.43 14.32 -9.24
N GLY A 215 10.20 13.34 -9.53
CA GLY A 215 10.98 12.65 -8.51
C GLY A 215 11.69 11.47 -9.11
N SER A 216 12.99 11.44 -8.93
CA SER A 216 13.85 10.36 -9.39
C SER A 216 14.41 9.59 -8.21
N LEU A 217 15.06 8.46 -8.49
CA LEU A 217 15.92 7.75 -7.53
C LEU A 217 17.09 8.60 -7.01
N GLN A 218 17.35 9.75 -7.64
CA GLN A 218 18.28 10.77 -7.15
C GLN A 218 17.63 11.68 -6.08
N ASN A 219 16.45 11.33 -5.58
CA ASN A 219 15.84 12.03 -4.46
C ASN A 219 16.77 11.94 -3.25
N PRO A 220 17.23 13.08 -2.69
CA PRO A 220 18.15 13.10 -1.55
C PRO A 220 17.56 12.47 -0.27
N LEU A 221 16.26 12.17 -0.27
CA LEU A 221 15.60 11.46 0.82
C LEU A 221 15.81 9.95 0.75
N GLN A 222 16.07 9.40 -0.44
CA GLN A 222 16.29 7.97 -0.63
C GLN A 222 17.59 7.54 0.07
N LEU A 223 17.53 6.45 0.81
CA LEU A 223 18.71 5.80 1.36
C LEU A 223 19.63 5.31 0.22
N ASN A 224 20.93 5.28 0.46
CA ASN A 224 21.84 4.60 -0.44
C ASN A 224 21.74 3.07 -0.31
N LEU A 225 22.31 2.34 -1.26
CA LEU A 225 22.22 0.87 -1.31
C LEU A 225 22.74 0.20 -0.03
N GLY A 226 23.90 0.67 0.48
CA GLY A 226 24.49 0.12 1.69
C GLY A 226 23.60 0.29 2.92
N GLU A 227 22.96 1.47 3.06
CA GLU A 227 22.01 1.73 4.15
C GLU A 227 20.78 0.84 4.06
N MET A 228 20.22 0.64 2.86
CA MET A 228 19.08 -0.25 2.65
C MET A 228 19.40 -1.71 3.00
N ILE A 229 20.55 -2.20 2.53
CA ILE A 229 20.98 -3.57 2.77
C ILE A 229 21.28 -3.78 4.26
N ARG A 230 21.90 -2.80 4.91
CA ARG A 230 22.13 -2.83 6.35
C ARG A 230 20.82 -3.02 7.12
N LEU A 231 19.76 -2.30 6.78
CA LEU A 231 18.44 -2.45 7.40
C LEU A 231 17.85 -3.86 7.20
N ASP A 232 18.13 -4.51 6.08
CA ASP A 232 17.65 -5.86 5.82
C ASP A 232 18.46 -6.94 6.57
N VAL A 233 19.75 -6.70 6.83
CA VAL A 233 20.67 -7.66 7.45
C VAL A 233 20.75 -7.51 8.97
N GLU A 234 20.76 -6.26 9.49
CA GLU A 234 20.86 -5.98 10.93
C GLU A 234 19.54 -6.25 11.68
N ASP A 235 18.42 -6.30 10.98
CA ASP A 235 17.11 -6.64 11.54
C ASP A 235 16.89 -8.18 11.45
N PRO A 236 16.90 -8.91 12.59
CA PRO A 236 16.79 -10.38 12.56
C PRO A 236 15.49 -10.88 11.93
N GLU A 237 14.38 -10.18 12.11
CA GLU A 237 13.08 -10.54 11.54
C GLU A 237 13.11 -10.39 10.01
N ARG A 238 13.62 -9.26 9.50
CA ARG A 238 13.76 -9.02 8.06
C ARG A 238 14.76 -9.98 7.42
N LEU A 239 15.90 -10.20 8.09
CA LEU A 239 16.90 -11.16 7.61
C LEU A 239 16.29 -12.56 7.51
N GLY A 240 15.54 -13.00 8.54
CA GLY A 240 14.79 -14.27 8.52
C GLY A 240 13.83 -14.33 7.34
N ALA A 241 12.96 -13.34 7.21
CA ALA A 241 11.99 -13.27 6.11
C ALA A 241 12.66 -13.28 4.72
N TRP A 242 13.80 -12.60 4.55
CA TRP A 242 14.55 -12.66 3.30
C TRP A 242 15.17 -14.04 3.03
N LYS A 243 15.71 -14.71 4.07
CA LYS A 243 16.23 -16.08 3.95
C LYS A 243 15.13 -17.05 3.51
N ASP A 244 13.95 -16.94 4.09
CA ASP A 244 12.77 -17.75 3.72
C ASP A 244 12.39 -17.51 2.27
N VAL A 245 12.26 -16.24 1.86
CA VAL A 245 11.95 -15.87 0.47
C VAL A 245 13.00 -16.41 -0.51
N ILE A 246 14.29 -16.34 -0.17
CA ILE A 246 15.36 -16.88 -1.01
C ILE A 246 15.22 -18.41 -1.12
N SER A 247 15.02 -19.09 0.01
CA SER A 247 14.90 -20.55 0.02
C SER A 247 13.67 -21.06 -0.73
N GLU A 248 12.51 -20.41 -0.55
CA GLU A 248 11.25 -20.79 -1.19
C GLU A 248 11.22 -20.52 -2.69
N ARG A 249 11.87 -19.43 -3.13
CA ARG A 249 11.79 -18.98 -4.52
C ARG A 249 12.94 -19.43 -5.41
N LYS A 250 13.97 -20.02 -4.84
CA LYS A 250 15.19 -20.45 -5.55
C LYS A 250 14.89 -21.38 -6.73
N ASP A 251 13.93 -22.27 -6.54
CA ASP A 251 13.58 -23.30 -7.52
C ASP A 251 12.24 -23.03 -8.25
N LEU A 252 11.61 -21.87 -8.00
CA LEU A 252 10.38 -21.52 -8.69
C LEU A 252 10.64 -21.08 -10.12
N LEU A 253 9.81 -21.58 -11.03
CA LEU A 253 9.78 -21.08 -12.41
C LEU A 253 9.11 -19.72 -12.43
N ALA A 254 9.88 -18.71 -12.82
CA ALA A 254 9.36 -17.36 -12.99
C ALA A 254 8.72 -17.19 -14.37
N ASP A 255 7.55 -16.57 -14.41
CA ASP A 255 7.02 -16.03 -15.67
C ASP A 255 7.84 -14.79 -16.07
N LYS A 256 8.81 -15.00 -16.92
CA LYS A 256 9.67 -13.93 -17.46
C LYS A 256 9.19 -13.44 -18.83
N GLU A 257 8.23 -14.14 -19.45
CA GLU A 257 7.69 -13.80 -20.76
C GLU A 257 6.75 -12.59 -20.68
N HIS A 258 5.91 -12.52 -19.65
CA HIS A 258 4.97 -11.42 -19.48
C HIS A 258 5.58 -10.24 -18.70
N VAL A 259 5.12 -9.03 -19.07
CA VAL A 259 5.54 -7.80 -18.39
C VAL A 259 5.05 -7.76 -16.94
N PHE A 260 3.81 -8.19 -16.71
CA PHE A 260 3.19 -8.21 -15.38
C PHE A 260 3.08 -9.63 -14.83
N SER A 261 3.84 -9.94 -13.79
CA SER A 261 3.79 -11.21 -13.05
C SER A 261 3.20 -11.08 -11.63
N CYS A 262 2.81 -9.86 -11.22
CA CYS A 262 2.24 -9.56 -9.89
C CYS A 262 0.71 -9.65 -9.88
N GLY A 263 0.08 -9.26 -8.74
CA GLY A 263 -1.37 -9.24 -8.56
C GLY A 263 -2.13 -8.13 -9.30
N ALA A 264 -1.43 -7.16 -9.91
CA ALA A 264 -2.05 -6.04 -10.62
C ALA A 264 -2.97 -6.52 -11.74
N ALA A 265 -4.23 -6.08 -11.74
CA ALA A 265 -5.30 -6.52 -12.65
C ALA A 265 -5.45 -8.05 -12.76
N TYR A 266 -4.98 -8.81 -11.79
CA TYR A 266 -5.19 -10.25 -11.66
C TYR A 266 -6.13 -10.58 -10.49
N HIS A 267 -5.77 -10.12 -9.29
CA HIS A 267 -6.61 -10.20 -8.10
C HIS A 267 -6.64 -8.88 -7.32
N ALA A 268 -5.91 -7.87 -7.77
CA ALA A 268 -5.86 -6.55 -7.17
C ALA A 268 -6.10 -5.44 -8.19
N PHE A 269 -6.65 -4.33 -7.74
CA PHE A 269 -6.92 -3.13 -8.51
C PHE A 269 -6.78 -1.86 -7.66
N HIS A 270 -6.79 -0.71 -8.33
CA HIS A 270 -6.75 0.59 -7.69
C HIS A 270 -7.78 1.54 -8.32
N ILE A 271 -8.47 2.31 -7.49
CA ILE A 271 -9.39 3.37 -7.89
C ILE A 271 -8.91 4.67 -7.27
N ASP A 272 -8.66 5.68 -8.09
CA ASP A 272 -8.28 7.01 -7.61
C ASP A 272 -9.49 7.84 -7.15
N ALA A 273 -9.22 9.04 -6.61
CA ALA A 273 -10.24 9.92 -6.06
C ALA A 273 -11.22 10.48 -7.13
N HIS A 274 -10.93 10.25 -8.40
CA HIS A 274 -11.75 10.69 -9.54
C HIS A 274 -12.55 9.54 -10.17
N GLY A 275 -12.48 8.32 -9.60
CA GLY A 275 -13.17 7.14 -10.11
C GLY A 275 -12.44 6.38 -11.21
N ASN A 276 -11.18 6.67 -11.48
CA ASN A 276 -10.41 5.95 -12.48
C ASN A 276 -9.91 4.61 -11.91
N LEU A 277 -10.40 3.50 -12.47
CA LEU A 277 -9.89 2.17 -12.21
C LEU A 277 -8.60 1.93 -12.98
N SER A 278 -7.57 1.52 -12.29
CA SER A 278 -6.25 1.20 -12.85
C SER A 278 -5.69 -0.13 -12.32
N PRO A 279 -4.66 -0.72 -12.94
CA PRO A 279 -4.07 -1.98 -12.50
C PRO A 279 -3.57 -1.98 -11.05
N CYS A 280 -2.92 -0.89 -10.63
CA CYS A 280 -2.45 -0.67 -9.27
C CYS A 280 -2.20 0.83 -9.03
N ALA A 281 -1.93 1.21 -7.78
CA ALA A 281 -1.68 2.61 -7.41
C ALA A 281 -0.55 3.29 -8.18
N MET A 282 0.43 2.53 -8.67
CA MET A 282 1.61 3.05 -9.36
C MET A 282 1.56 2.93 -10.88
N VAL A 283 0.79 1.98 -11.43
CA VAL A 283 0.52 1.86 -12.87
C VAL A 283 -0.89 2.35 -13.13
N ARG A 284 -1.01 3.61 -13.51
CA ARG A 284 -2.31 4.28 -13.72
C ARG A 284 -2.74 4.35 -15.19
N ASN A 285 -2.02 3.66 -16.06
CA ASN A 285 -2.37 3.53 -17.47
C ASN A 285 -2.17 2.05 -17.90
N PRO A 286 -3.17 1.40 -18.51
CA PRO A 286 -4.49 1.93 -18.84
C PRO A 286 -5.35 2.23 -17.61
N CYS A 287 -6.26 3.20 -17.73
CA CYS A 287 -7.29 3.47 -16.72
C CYS A 287 -8.65 3.67 -17.38
N TYR A 288 -9.70 3.39 -16.61
CA TYR A 288 -11.09 3.49 -17.07
C TYR A 288 -11.93 4.17 -16.00
N ASN A 289 -12.63 5.24 -16.33
CA ASN A 289 -13.46 5.95 -15.37
C ASN A 289 -14.76 5.19 -15.10
N LEU A 290 -15.02 4.87 -13.83
CA LEU A 290 -16.19 4.09 -13.41
C LEU A 290 -17.49 4.89 -13.39
N LEU A 291 -17.46 6.17 -13.73
CA LEU A 291 -18.63 6.97 -14.00
C LEU A 291 -19.10 6.83 -15.47
N ASP A 292 -18.18 6.43 -16.37
CA ASP A 292 -18.44 6.28 -17.80
C ASP A 292 -18.76 4.83 -18.18
N ILE A 293 -18.14 3.85 -17.51
CA ILE A 293 -18.34 2.41 -17.75
C ILE A 293 -18.44 1.64 -16.43
N THR A 294 -19.06 0.47 -16.48
CA THR A 294 -19.21 -0.37 -15.28
C THR A 294 -17.88 -1.00 -14.84
N PHE A 295 -17.79 -1.32 -13.54
CA PHE A 295 -16.59 -2.02 -13.02
C PHE A 295 -16.32 -3.36 -13.72
N PRO A 296 -17.31 -4.23 -13.98
CA PRO A 296 -17.06 -5.47 -14.73
C PRO A 296 -16.47 -5.22 -16.12
N GLU A 297 -17.01 -4.25 -16.87
CA GLU A 297 -16.46 -3.89 -18.20
C GLU A 297 -15.04 -3.35 -18.11
N ALA A 298 -14.77 -2.45 -17.14
CA ALA A 298 -13.45 -1.89 -16.91
C ALA A 298 -12.45 -2.97 -16.48
N TRP A 299 -12.88 -3.88 -15.61
CA TRP A 299 -12.08 -5.01 -15.16
C TRP A 299 -11.68 -5.91 -16.33
N GLU A 300 -12.63 -6.26 -17.20
CA GLU A 300 -12.31 -7.06 -18.40
C GLU A 300 -11.34 -6.34 -19.34
N LYS A 301 -11.51 -5.03 -19.54
CA LYS A 301 -10.54 -4.25 -20.32
C LYS A 301 -9.14 -4.24 -19.71
N LEU A 302 -9.03 -4.23 -18.39
CA LEU A 302 -7.73 -4.32 -17.69
C LEU A 302 -7.04 -5.68 -17.91
N ALA A 303 -7.77 -6.74 -18.29
CA ALA A 303 -7.17 -8.04 -18.56
C ALA A 303 -6.05 -7.99 -19.62
N GLN A 304 -6.11 -7.03 -20.55
CA GLN A 304 -5.11 -6.87 -21.60
C GLN A 304 -3.67 -6.70 -21.06
N ILE A 305 -3.48 -6.09 -19.88
CA ILE A 305 -2.12 -5.95 -19.35
C ILE A 305 -1.51 -7.29 -18.95
N ARG A 306 -2.34 -8.30 -18.64
CA ARG A 306 -1.88 -9.63 -18.25
C ARG A 306 -1.35 -10.44 -19.42
N THR A 307 -1.72 -10.06 -20.65
CA THR A 307 -1.28 -10.71 -21.89
C THR A 307 -0.11 -9.97 -22.56
N LEU A 308 0.34 -8.86 -21.98
CA LEU A 308 1.48 -8.11 -22.50
C LEU A 308 2.76 -8.94 -22.37
N LYS A 309 3.25 -9.40 -23.52
CA LYS A 309 4.54 -10.08 -23.60
C LYS A 309 5.67 -9.09 -23.79
N ARG A 310 6.81 -9.40 -23.19
CA ARG A 310 8.02 -8.60 -23.38
C ARG A 310 8.43 -8.61 -24.85
N GLN A 311 8.62 -7.43 -25.40
CA GLN A 311 9.08 -7.23 -26.78
C GLN A 311 10.59 -6.99 -26.84
N LYS A 312 11.18 -6.54 -25.73
CA LYS A 312 12.60 -6.26 -25.64
C LYS A 312 13.32 -7.45 -25.02
N ARG A 313 14.50 -7.78 -25.57
CA ARG A 313 15.42 -8.66 -24.87
C ARG A 313 16.10 -7.84 -23.77
N VAL A 314 15.68 -8.05 -22.54
CA VAL A 314 16.20 -7.39 -21.36
C VAL A 314 16.97 -8.36 -20.47
N GLU A 315 17.90 -7.85 -19.67
CA GLU A 315 18.71 -8.65 -18.76
C GLU A 315 17.91 -9.49 -17.77
N CYS A 316 16.67 -9.09 -17.49
CA CYS A 316 15.77 -9.82 -16.60
C CYS A 316 15.46 -11.25 -17.09
N LEU A 317 15.51 -11.51 -18.42
CA LEU A 317 15.21 -12.83 -18.97
C LEU A 317 16.22 -13.89 -18.52
N ASP A 318 17.48 -13.50 -18.36
CA ASP A 318 18.57 -14.38 -17.96
C ASP A 318 18.95 -14.21 -16.47
N CYS A 319 18.25 -13.33 -15.72
CA CYS A 319 18.57 -13.00 -14.34
C CYS A 319 18.20 -14.13 -13.37
N THR A 320 19.16 -14.58 -12.58
CA THR A 320 18.95 -15.61 -11.55
C THR A 320 18.22 -15.08 -10.32
N SER A 321 18.29 -13.76 -10.06
CA SER A 321 17.63 -13.10 -8.94
C SER A 321 16.27 -12.50 -9.30
N PHE A 322 15.66 -12.90 -10.43
CA PHE A 322 14.42 -12.30 -10.94
C PHE A 322 13.28 -12.34 -9.90
N LEU A 323 13.09 -13.48 -9.23
CA LEU A 323 12.03 -13.65 -8.23
C LEU A 323 12.30 -12.95 -6.88
N LEU A 324 13.53 -12.51 -6.67
CA LEU A 324 13.98 -11.80 -5.48
C LEU A 324 14.03 -10.28 -5.69
N CYS A 325 13.78 -9.84 -6.93
CA CYS A 325 13.94 -8.47 -7.35
C CYS A 325 12.69 -7.64 -7.08
N ASN A 326 12.89 -6.39 -6.65
CA ASN A 326 11.81 -5.40 -6.50
C ASN A 326 11.48 -4.68 -7.82
N GLN A 327 12.09 -5.13 -8.94
CA GLN A 327 11.79 -4.58 -10.26
C GLN A 327 10.33 -4.85 -10.62
N CYS A 328 9.61 -3.80 -10.96
CA CYS A 328 8.26 -3.93 -11.50
C CYS A 328 8.03 -2.92 -12.63
N PRO A 329 7.03 -3.16 -13.50
CA PRO A 329 6.72 -2.26 -14.62
C PRO A 329 6.44 -0.81 -14.20
N ALA A 330 5.90 -0.59 -12.99
CA ALA A 330 5.65 0.75 -12.47
C ALA A 330 6.93 1.55 -12.27
N TRP A 331 8.00 0.92 -11.77
CA TRP A 331 9.31 1.55 -11.63
C TRP A 331 9.90 1.89 -12.99
N SER A 332 9.86 0.95 -13.93
CA SER A 332 10.34 1.15 -15.29
C SER A 332 9.59 2.29 -15.97
N GLN A 333 8.27 2.29 -15.90
CA GLN A 333 7.43 3.35 -16.47
C GLN A 333 7.74 4.72 -15.85
N ALA A 334 7.83 4.80 -14.52
CA ALA A 334 8.04 6.08 -13.84
C ALA A 334 9.45 6.66 -14.04
N MET A 335 10.45 5.80 -14.23
CA MET A 335 11.85 6.21 -14.31
C MET A 335 12.40 6.31 -15.73
N LEU A 336 11.85 5.51 -16.65
CA LEU A 336 12.40 5.31 -17.99
C LEU A 336 11.36 5.52 -19.09
N ASP A 337 10.10 5.82 -18.71
CA ASP A 337 8.93 5.92 -19.61
C ASP A 337 8.75 4.65 -20.46
N ASP A 338 9.04 3.50 -19.87
CA ASP A 338 9.00 2.20 -20.51
C ASP A 338 8.70 1.09 -19.50
N LEU A 339 7.77 0.21 -19.80
CA LEU A 339 7.32 -0.85 -18.89
C LEU A 339 8.31 -2.01 -18.73
N GLU A 340 9.25 -2.17 -19.67
CA GLU A 340 10.06 -3.39 -19.78
C GLU A 340 11.51 -3.22 -19.35
N THR A 341 12.09 -2.04 -19.59
CA THR A 341 13.51 -1.81 -19.31
C THR A 341 13.75 -1.78 -17.80
N PRO A 342 14.65 -2.63 -17.26
CA PRO A 342 14.92 -2.66 -15.84
C PRO A 342 15.61 -1.38 -15.37
N VAL A 343 15.24 -0.92 -14.18
CA VAL A 343 15.88 0.23 -13.50
C VAL A 343 17.19 -0.25 -12.89
N PRO A 344 18.35 0.27 -13.33
CA PRO A 344 19.66 -0.24 -12.91
C PRO A 344 19.89 -0.22 -11.39
N PHE A 345 19.37 0.80 -10.71
CA PHE A 345 19.43 0.90 -9.25
C PHE A 345 18.76 -0.31 -8.55
N LEU A 346 17.60 -0.77 -9.02
CA LEU A 346 16.90 -1.91 -8.44
C LEU A 346 17.64 -3.22 -8.72
N CYS A 347 18.26 -3.36 -9.88
CA CYS A 347 19.09 -4.51 -10.21
C CYS A 347 20.29 -4.60 -9.26
N GLU A 348 20.97 -3.46 -9.02
CA GLU A 348 22.12 -3.40 -8.13
C GLU A 348 21.72 -3.66 -6.67
N LEU A 349 20.62 -3.03 -6.21
CA LEU A 349 20.06 -3.29 -4.88
C LEU A 349 19.80 -4.78 -4.66
N THR A 350 19.15 -5.43 -5.62
CA THR A 350 18.82 -6.86 -5.50
C THR A 350 20.07 -7.72 -5.45
N ARG A 351 21.04 -7.48 -6.33
CA ARG A 351 22.30 -8.24 -6.39
C ARG A 351 23.07 -8.14 -5.08
N GLN A 352 23.27 -6.93 -4.59
CA GLN A 352 23.99 -6.70 -3.33
C GLN A 352 23.24 -7.23 -2.11
N ARG A 353 21.91 -7.12 -2.09
CA ARG A 353 21.05 -7.65 -1.02
C ARG A 353 21.18 -9.16 -0.91
N VAL A 354 21.02 -9.88 -2.01
CA VAL A 354 21.15 -11.35 -2.03
C VAL A 354 22.52 -11.77 -1.54
N GLN A 355 23.58 -11.14 -2.05
CA GLN A 355 24.95 -11.43 -1.62
C GLN A 355 25.15 -11.18 -0.11
N ALA A 356 24.65 -10.08 0.42
CA ALA A 356 24.79 -9.75 1.85
C ALA A 356 24.01 -10.72 2.75
N ILE A 357 22.81 -11.15 2.33
CA ILE A 357 21.98 -12.09 3.08
C ILE A 357 22.63 -13.50 3.07
N GLU A 358 23.18 -13.93 1.93
CA GLU A 358 23.91 -15.21 1.83
C GLU A 358 25.18 -15.22 2.67
N GLN A 359 25.82 -14.07 2.88
CA GLN A 359 27.03 -13.94 3.72
C GLN A 359 26.70 -13.78 5.21
N ALA A 360 25.48 -13.44 5.57
CA ALA A 360 25.01 -13.27 6.95
C ALA A 360 24.62 -14.59 7.63
N VAL A 361 25.21 -15.70 7.20
CA VAL A 361 24.97 -17.08 7.73
C VAL A 361 25.93 -17.38 8.89
#